data_e06b886ba1777e988a2c10def9662f21
#
_entry.id   e06b886ba1777e988a2c10def9662f21
#
_cell.length_a   1.000
_cell.length_b   1.000
_cell.length_c   1.000
_cell.angle_alpha   90.00
_cell.angle_beta   90.00
_cell.angle_gamma   90.00
#
_symmetry.space_group_name_H-M   'P 1'
#
loop_
_entity.id
_entity.type
_entity.pdbx_description
1 polymer ?
#
loop_
_entity_poly.entity_id
_entity_poly.type
_entity_poly.pdbx_seq_one_letter_code
_entity_poly.pdbx_strand_id
1 'polypeptide(L)'
;MPNFDLTDRVAIVTGGSQGFGKAIALALGEHGANIAVVAREPEPVTVGRERPHAPVSSVVDELKAQGSRAIGITADVREQEQVDSMVSQTMREFGRIDILVNVVGGSWGETFRSGPLLELEPHDFIECYRLNVLTAFMSCKAVQPIMKAQGKGVIVNIASGAGVNPGTGQGAYGAAKAAVINMSKSMAFEWAPDIRVNSIALGGIETPHRPMWVESVQQTITSRNAMGRLGTADEHAGTVLWLVSDAAAFITGEAIAANGGAR
;
A
#
# COMPACT_ATOMS: atom_id res chain seq x y z
N MET A 1 11.37 -12.58 22.95
CA MET A 1 10.76 -12.92 21.65
C MET A 1 10.61 -11.65 20.84
N PRO A 2 10.69 -11.68 19.51
CA PRO A 2 10.40 -10.49 18.70
C PRO A 2 8.99 -9.97 19.05
N ASN A 3 8.88 -8.67 19.24
CA ASN A 3 7.64 -8.03 19.64
C ASN A 3 7.00 -7.33 18.44
N PHE A 4 5.70 -7.46 18.29
CA PHE A 4 4.89 -6.70 17.33
C PHE A 4 4.36 -5.39 17.92
N ASP A 5 4.86 -4.99 19.08
CA ASP A 5 4.51 -3.74 19.74
C ASP A 5 4.98 -2.53 18.92
N LEU A 6 4.05 -1.67 18.57
CA LEU A 6 4.27 -0.44 17.84
C LEU A 6 3.93 0.80 18.70
N THR A 7 3.87 0.63 20.02
CA THR A 7 3.58 1.72 20.95
C THR A 7 4.48 2.92 20.67
N ASP A 8 3.89 4.11 20.66
CA ASP A 8 4.52 5.40 20.35
C ASP A 8 5.08 5.56 18.92
N ARG A 9 4.96 4.56 18.06
CA ARG A 9 5.31 4.71 16.63
C ARG A 9 4.19 5.40 15.87
N VAL A 10 4.55 6.19 14.89
CA VAL A 10 3.62 6.90 14.00
C VAL A 10 3.68 6.28 12.61
N ALA A 11 2.53 5.84 12.10
CA ALA A 11 2.39 5.23 10.79
C ALA A 11 1.53 6.10 9.86
N ILE A 12 2.03 6.36 8.66
CA ILE A 12 1.24 6.87 7.54
C ILE A 12 0.82 5.69 6.67
N VAL A 13 -0.49 5.57 6.42
CA VAL A 13 -1.06 4.54 5.52
C VAL A 13 -1.78 5.24 4.36
N THR A 14 -1.16 5.26 3.18
CA THR A 14 -1.81 5.81 1.97
C THR A 14 -2.82 4.83 1.41
N GLY A 15 -3.96 5.32 0.91
CA GLY A 15 -5.07 4.45 0.50
C GLY A 15 -5.76 3.76 1.67
N GLY A 16 -5.68 4.35 2.88
CA GLY A 16 -6.09 3.75 4.14
C GLY A 16 -7.59 3.78 4.44
N SER A 17 -8.44 4.39 3.59
CA SER A 17 -9.86 4.56 3.90
C SER A 17 -10.72 3.31 3.65
N GLN A 18 -10.21 2.30 2.95
CA GLN A 18 -10.97 1.11 2.58
C GLN A 18 -10.10 -0.11 2.29
N GLY A 19 -10.74 -1.29 2.18
CA GLY A 19 -10.12 -2.53 1.72
C GLY A 19 -8.84 -2.86 2.47
N PHE A 20 -7.80 -3.20 1.73
CA PHE A 20 -6.51 -3.61 2.30
C PHE A 20 -5.83 -2.48 3.12
N GLY A 21 -5.87 -1.24 2.64
CA GLY A 21 -5.28 -0.11 3.38
C GLY A 21 -5.97 0.12 4.73
N LYS A 22 -7.29 -0.01 4.79
CA LYS A 22 -8.05 0.04 6.05
C LYS A 22 -7.62 -1.07 7.01
N ALA A 23 -7.55 -2.33 6.52
CA ALA A 23 -7.13 -3.46 7.34
C ALA A 23 -5.71 -3.25 7.92
N ILE A 24 -4.78 -2.71 7.12
CA ILE A 24 -3.44 -2.33 7.60
C ILE A 24 -3.54 -1.28 8.70
N ALA A 25 -4.27 -0.18 8.48
CA ALA A 25 -4.39 0.89 9.46
C ALA A 25 -4.93 0.38 10.80
N LEU A 26 -5.98 -0.45 10.77
CA LEU A 26 -6.57 -1.06 11.96
C LEU A 26 -5.59 -2.00 12.67
N ALA A 27 -4.91 -2.88 11.92
CA ALA A 27 -3.94 -3.82 12.50
C ALA A 27 -2.75 -3.09 13.16
N LEU A 28 -2.21 -2.04 12.54
CA LEU A 28 -1.14 -1.26 13.14
C LEU A 28 -1.62 -0.50 14.38
N GLY A 29 -2.84 0.04 14.37
CA GLY A 29 -3.45 0.70 15.52
C GLY A 29 -3.67 -0.25 16.69
N GLU A 30 -4.18 -1.46 16.45
CA GLU A 30 -4.36 -2.50 17.46
C GLU A 30 -3.04 -2.87 18.18
N HIS A 31 -1.91 -2.72 17.48
CA HIS A 31 -0.58 -2.96 18.04
C HIS A 31 0.10 -1.70 18.60
N GLY A 32 -0.67 -0.63 18.84
CA GLY A 32 -0.24 0.56 19.58
C GLY A 32 0.31 1.71 18.73
N ALA A 33 0.28 1.61 17.39
CA ALA A 33 0.71 2.70 16.55
C ALA A 33 -0.30 3.87 16.53
N ASN A 34 0.21 5.10 16.42
CA ASN A 34 -0.56 6.28 16.08
C ASN A 34 -0.69 6.34 14.56
N ILE A 35 -1.88 6.57 14.03
CA ILE A 35 -2.16 6.38 12.60
C ILE A 35 -2.57 7.67 11.90
N ALA A 36 -1.88 8.01 10.81
CA ALA A 36 -2.35 8.95 9.80
C ALA A 36 -2.97 8.16 8.63
N VAL A 37 -4.29 8.14 8.55
CA VAL A 37 -5.06 7.52 7.48
C VAL A 37 -5.16 8.50 6.32
N VAL A 38 -4.62 8.14 5.16
CA VAL A 38 -4.55 9.02 3.99
C VAL A 38 -5.35 8.45 2.83
N ALA A 39 -6.26 9.21 2.28
CA ALA A 39 -6.98 8.87 1.04
C ALA A 39 -7.49 10.14 0.35
N ARG A 40 -7.90 10.00 -0.90
CA ARG A 40 -8.59 11.07 -1.63
C ARG A 40 -9.99 11.29 -1.05
N GLU A 41 -10.57 12.48 -1.30
CA GLU A 41 -12.00 12.68 -1.12
C GLU A 41 -12.79 11.62 -1.91
N PRO A 42 -13.90 11.12 -1.34
CA PRO A 42 -14.84 10.32 -2.09
C PRO A 42 -15.39 11.13 -3.26
N GLU A 43 -15.15 10.70 -4.48
CA GLU A 43 -15.83 11.30 -5.63
C GLU A 43 -17.32 10.94 -5.62
N PRO A 44 -18.20 11.85 -6.11
CA PRO A 44 -19.61 11.53 -6.29
C PRO A 44 -19.75 10.26 -7.16
N VAL A 45 -20.60 9.34 -6.73
CA VAL A 45 -20.88 8.11 -7.46
C VAL A 45 -21.45 8.49 -8.84
N THR A 46 -20.66 8.28 -9.89
CA THR A 46 -21.15 8.36 -11.26
C THR A 46 -21.77 7.03 -11.66
N VAL A 47 -22.90 7.08 -12.32
CA VAL A 47 -23.66 5.91 -12.78
C VAL A 47 -22.72 4.91 -13.48
N GLY A 48 -22.68 3.66 -12.99
CA GLY A 48 -21.84 2.58 -13.53
C GLY A 48 -20.46 2.41 -12.86
N ARG A 49 -20.10 3.22 -11.88
CA ARG A 49 -18.91 3.09 -11.05
C ARG A 49 -19.25 3.22 -9.57
N GLU A 50 -20.08 2.33 -9.07
CA GLU A 50 -20.37 2.25 -7.64
C GLU A 50 -19.13 1.75 -6.88
N ARG A 51 -18.23 2.66 -6.57
CA ARG A 51 -17.20 2.44 -5.56
C ARG A 51 -17.56 3.30 -4.35
N PRO A 52 -18.14 2.71 -3.32
CA PRO A 52 -18.31 3.42 -2.05
C PRO A 52 -16.91 3.68 -1.49
N HIS A 53 -16.39 4.90 -1.67
CA HIS A 53 -15.25 5.36 -0.92
C HIS A 53 -15.74 5.73 0.48
N ALA A 54 -15.32 4.97 1.48
CA ALA A 54 -15.54 5.40 2.86
C ALA A 54 -14.69 6.66 3.10
N PRO A 55 -15.25 7.70 3.72
CA PRO A 55 -14.46 8.85 4.12
C PRO A 55 -13.39 8.42 5.11
N VAL A 56 -12.23 9.07 5.10
CA VAL A 56 -11.13 8.76 6.04
C VAL A 56 -11.58 8.83 7.50
N SER A 57 -12.58 9.67 7.80
CA SER A 57 -13.15 9.83 9.15
C SER A 57 -13.72 8.53 9.71
N SER A 58 -14.35 7.68 8.89
CA SER A 58 -14.92 6.42 9.38
C SER A 58 -13.85 5.47 9.92
N VAL A 59 -12.69 5.40 9.27
CA VAL A 59 -11.56 4.56 9.73
C VAL A 59 -10.89 5.19 10.96
N VAL A 60 -10.82 6.51 11.01
CA VAL A 60 -10.32 7.23 12.20
C VAL A 60 -11.20 6.96 13.42
N ASP A 61 -12.52 6.95 13.26
CA ASP A 61 -13.43 6.66 14.35
C ASP A 61 -13.29 5.21 14.84
N GLU A 62 -13.11 4.24 13.94
CA GLU A 62 -12.82 2.86 14.31
C GLU A 62 -11.48 2.72 15.07
N LEU A 63 -10.43 3.40 14.60
CA LEU A 63 -9.13 3.42 15.27
C LEU A 63 -9.22 4.01 16.68
N LYS A 64 -9.95 5.12 16.83
CA LYS A 64 -10.18 5.74 18.14
C LYS A 64 -10.99 4.84 19.07
N ALA A 65 -11.98 4.12 18.55
CA ALA A 65 -12.75 3.14 19.32
C ALA A 65 -11.89 1.96 19.82
N GLN A 66 -10.79 1.62 19.12
CA GLN A 66 -9.78 0.65 19.55
C GLN A 66 -8.76 1.23 20.55
N GLY A 67 -8.83 2.53 20.86
CA GLY A 67 -7.90 3.21 21.76
C GLY A 67 -6.67 3.82 21.05
N SER A 68 -6.59 3.76 19.73
CA SER A 68 -5.46 4.33 18.98
C SER A 68 -5.64 5.84 18.77
N ARG A 69 -4.53 6.60 18.81
CA ARG A 69 -4.54 7.98 18.31
C ARG A 69 -4.52 7.96 16.78
N ALA A 70 -5.46 8.65 16.15
CA ALA A 70 -5.54 8.66 14.70
C ALA A 70 -6.02 10.00 14.16
N ILE A 71 -5.50 10.37 12.97
CA ILE A 71 -5.99 11.48 12.15
C ILE A 71 -6.33 10.99 10.74
N GLY A 72 -7.31 11.64 10.13
CA GLY A 72 -7.64 11.47 8.71
C GLY A 72 -7.07 12.63 7.90
N ILE A 73 -6.39 12.31 6.83
CA ILE A 73 -5.83 13.30 5.92
C ILE A 73 -6.39 13.04 4.51
N THR A 74 -7.12 14.03 4.00
CA THR A 74 -7.55 14.00 2.60
C THR A 74 -6.40 14.47 1.72
N ALA A 75 -5.88 13.58 0.88
CA ALA A 75 -4.81 13.90 -0.06
C ALA A 75 -4.79 12.95 -1.25
N ASP A 76 -4.56 13.51 -2.43
CA ASP A 76 -4.19 12.76 -3.63
C ASP A 76 -2.67 12.64 -3.69
N VAL A 77 -2.15 11.47 -3.41
CA VAL A 77 -0.70 11.21 -3.42
C VAL A 77 -0.08 11.17 -4.83
N ARG A 78 -0.88 11.45 -5.87
CA ARG A 78 -0.38 11.75 -7.22
C ARG A 78 0.15 13.18 -7.35
N GLU A 79 -0.14 14.04 -6.38
CA GLU A 79 0.20 15.45 -6.38
C GLU A 79 1.22 15.76 -5.27
N GLN A 80 2.42 16.25 -5.67
CA GLN A 80 3.54 16.45 -4.72
C GLN A 80 3.17 17.38 -3.57
N GLU A 81 2.45 18.47 -3.84
CA GLU A 81 2.04 19.45 -2.81
C GLU A 81 1.13 18.79 -1.75
N GLN A 82 0.27 17.85 -2.17
CA GLN A 82 -0.60 17.14 -1.24
C GLN A 82 0.18 16.08 -0.43
N VAL A 83 1.20 15.46 -1.01
CA VAL A 83 2.13 14.59 -0.28
C VAL A 83 2.91 15.39 0.78
N ASP A 84 3.41 16.58 0.44
CA ASP A 84 4.12 17.45 1.38
C ASP A 84 3.19 17.92 2.50
N SER A 85 1.95 18.23 2.17
CA SER A 85 0.90 18.57 3.15
C SER A 85 0.57 17.40 4.08
N MET A 86 0.47 16.18 3.55
CA MET A 86 0.27 14.94 4.32
C MET A 86 1.37 14.76 5.38
N VAL A 87 2.62 14.88 4.97
CA VAL A 87 3.78 14.77 5.87
C VAL A 87 3.75 15.87 6.94
N SER A 88 3.50 17.12 6.53
CA SER A 88 3.43 18.26 7.44
C SER A 88 2.31 18.14 8.47
N GLN A 89 1.14 17.62 8.07
CA GLN A 89 0.01 17.39 8.98
C GLN A 89 0.34 16.30 9.99
N THR A 90 0.96 15.19 9.53
CA THR A 90 1.39 14.08 10.41
C THR A 90 2.42 14.56 11.43
N MET A 91 3.40 15.33 10.99
CA MET A 91 4.42 15.90 11.89
C MET A 91 3.85 16.89 12.90
N ARG A 92 2.88 17.70 12.53
CA ARG A 92 2.21 18.63 13.47
C ARG A 92 1.43 17.90 14.56
N GLU A 93 0.78 16.79 14.20
CA GLU A 93 -0.04 16.03 15.16
C GLU A 93 0.79 15.15 16.08
N PHE A 94 1.79 14.46 15.52
CA PHE A 94 2.48 13.39 16.24
C PHE A 94 3.97 13.70 16.52
N GLY A 95 4.57 14.67 15.85
CA GLY A 95 5.97 15.06 16.02
C GLY A 95 7.01 14.11 15.41
N ARG A 96 6.58 13.00 14.80
CA ARG A 96 7.46 11.98 14.22
C ARG A 96 6.76 11.18 13.11
N ILE A 97 7.54 10.45 12.31
CA ILE A 97 7.06 9.46 11.34
C ILE A 97 8.00 8.27 11.37
N ASP A 98 7.51 7.11 11.80
CA ASP A 98 8.32 5.89 11.94
C ASP A 98 8.05 4.88 10.84
N ILE A 99 6.83 4.87 10.31
CA ILE A 99 6.32 3.87 9.37
C ILE A 99 5.61 4.58 8.23
N LEU A 100 5.94 4.17 7.00
CA LEU A 100 5.16 4.52 5.81
C LEU A 100 4.71 3.24 5.12
N VAL A 101 3.40 3.11 4.87
CA VAL A 101 2.86 2.02 4.05
C VAL A 101 2.20 2.62 2.80
N ASN A 102 2.81 2.39 1.65
CA ASN A 102 2.29 2.84 0.35
C ASN A 102 1.37 1.78 -0.24
N VAL A 103 0.05 1.99 -0.10
CA VAL A 103 -0.97 1.05 -0.59
C VAL A 103 -1.60 1.52 -1.91
N VAL A 104 -1.57 2.83 -2.19
CA VAL A 104 -2.16 3.39 -3.41
C VAL A 104 -1.59 2.73 -4.65
N GLY A 105 -2.49 2.29 -5.53
CA GLY A 105 -2.16 1.63 -6.79
C GLY A 105 -3.26 0.69 -7.25
N GLY A 106 -3.13 0.19 -8.46
CA GLY A 106 -4.08 -0.74 -9.05
C GLY A 106 -3.74 -1.10 -10.48
N SER A 107 -4.36 -2.18 -10.97
CA SER A 107 -4.24 -2.63 -12.36
C SER A 107 -5.18 -1.89 -13.31
N TRP A 108 -5.99 -1.00 -12.78
CA TRP A 108 -6.87 -0.10 -13.54
C TRP A 108 -6.87 1.28 -12.88
N GLY A 109 -7.15 2.30 -13.66
CA GLY A 109 -7.26 3.69 -13.21
C GLY A 109 -8.39 4.40 -13.97
N GLU A 110 -8.64 5.63 -13.58
CA GLU A 110 -9.60 6.50 -14.26
C GLU A 110 -9.06 6.95 -15.63
N THR A 111 -7.74 7.00 -15.75
CA THR A 111 -7.02 7.57 -16.91
C THR A 111 -6.32 6.53 -17.77
N PHE A 112 -6.32 5.27 -17.39
CA PHE A 112 -5.70 4.18 -18.16
C PHE A 112 -6.50 2.88 -18.05
N ARG A 113 -6.28 1.99 -19.00
CA ARG A 113 -6.89 0.66 -19.09
C ARG A 113 -5.84 -0.43 -18.95
N SER A 114 -6.27 -1.61 -18.53
CA SER A 114 -5.51 -2.85 -18.64
C SER A 114 -6.09 -3.72 -19.75
N GLY A 115 -5.26 -4.52 -20.37
CA GLY A 115 -5.66 -5.39 -21.47
C GLY A 115 -4.46 -6.04 -22.16
N PRO A 116 -4.70 -6.77 -23.27
CA PRO A 116 -3.64 -7.29 -24.12
C PRO A 116 -2.70 -6.18 -24.58
N LEU A 117 -1.39 -6.46 -24.63
CA LEU A 117 -0.36 -5.45 -24.94
C LEU A 117 -0.58 -4.73 -26.26
N LEU A 118 -1.12 -5.41 -27.28
CA LEU A 118 -1.41 -4.82 -28.58
C LEU A 118 -2.58 -3.84 -28.58
N GLU A 119 -3.40 -3.84 -27.53
CA GLU A 119 -4.54 -2.94 -27.36
C GLU A 119 -4.24 -1.72 -26.49
N LEU A 120 -3.05 -1.70 -25.86
CA LEU A 120 -2.63 -0.61 -24.99
C LEU A 120 -1.87 0.45 -25.78
N GLU A 121 -2.15 1.69 -25.42
CA GLU A 121 -1.42 2.85 -25.92
C GLU A 121 -0.27 3.24 -24.95
N PRO A 122 0.75 3.97 -25.42
CA PRO A 122 1.83 4.47 -24.55
C PRO A 122 1.30 5.23 -23.33
N HIS A 123 0.18 5.94 -23.49
CA HIS A 123 -0.50 6.66 -22.41
C HIS A 123 -0.92 5.72 -21.27
N ASP A 124 -1.43 4.52 -21.57
CA ASP A 124 -1.83 3.55 -20.56
C ASP A 124 -0.65 3.13 -19.67
N PHE A 125 0.55 2.97 -20.24
CA PHE A 125 1.78 2.70 -19.51
C PHE A 125 2.20 3.86 -18.62
N ILE A 126 2.17 5.09 -19.16
CA ILE A 126 2.57 6.30 -18.42
C ILE A 126 1.67 6.52 -17.22
N GLU A 127 0.37 6.48 -17.39
CA GLU A 127 -0.59 6.70 -16.31
C GLU A 127 -0.61 5.55 -15.29
N CYS A 128 -0.46 4.30 -15.76
CA CYS A 128 -0.29 3.17 -14.86
C CYS A 128 0.98 3.31 -14.01
N TYR A 129 2.08 3.75 -14.60
CA TYR A 129 3.33 4.03 -13.89
C TYR A 129 3.16 5.19 -12.91
N ARG A 130 2.52 6.27 -13.33
CA ARG A 130 2.22 7.43 -12.47
C ARG A 130 1.46 7.01 -11.21
N LEU A 131 0.39 6.22 -11.37
CA LEU A 131 -0.42 5.76 -10.24
C LEU A 131 0.33 4.79 -9.31
N ASN A 132 1.10 3.86 -9.87
CA ASN A 132 1.66 2.76 -9.06
C ASN A 132 3.08 3.02 -8.55
N VAL A 133 3.88 3.81 -9.27
CA VAL A 133 5.30 4.02 -8.96
C VAL A 133 5.55 5.41 -8.41
N LEU A 134 5.09 6.47 -9.11
CA LEU A 134 5.40 7.83 -8.69
C LEU A 134 4.73 8.20 -7.37
N THR A 135 3.51 7.70 -7.09
CA THR A 135 2.85 7.92 -5.80
C THR A 135 3.67 7.37 -4.63
N ALA A 136 4.19 6.14 -4.77
CA ALA A 136 5.06 5.54 -3.77
C ALA A 136 6.40 6.29 -3.66
N PHE A 137 7.00 6.65 -4.79
CA PHE A 137 8.26 7.39 -4.83
C PHE A 137 8.15 8.73 -4.10
N MET A 138 7.15 9.54 -4.43
CA MET A 138 6.95 10.86 -3.82
C MET A 138 6.74 10.76 -2.31
N SER A 139 5.90 9.82 -1.86
CA SER A 139 5.68 9.59 -0.43
C SER A 139 6.95 9.14 0.28
N CYS A 140 7.70 8.20 -0.28
CA CYS A 140 8.98 7.75 0.26
C CYS A 140 9.99 8.90 0.37
N LYS A 141 10.14 9.68 -0.70
CA LYS A 141 11.04 10.85 -0.76
C LYS A 141 10.69 11.89 0.29
N ALA A 142 9.39 12.13 0.53
CA ALA A 142 8.94 13.14 1.49
C ALA A 142 9.19 12.75 2.96
N VAL A 143 9.08 11.45 3.32
CA VAL A 143 9.33 10.99 4.70
C VAL A 143 10.80 10.70 4.98
N GLN A 144 11.61 10.43 3.96
CA GLN A 144 13.01 10.01 4.11
C GLN A 144 13.85 10.95 4.97
N PRO A 145 13.84 12.29 4.78
CA PRO A 145 14.65 13.19 5.60
C PRO A 145 14.28 13.16 7.09
N ILE A 146 12.99 12.98 7.38
CA ILE A 146 12.47 12.90 8.75
C ILE A 146 12.95 11.61 9.41
N MET A 147 12.74 10.46 8.76
CA MET A 147 13.17 9.16 9.26
C MET A 147 14.68 9.09 9.44
N LYS A 148 15.45 9.67 8.51
CA LYS A 148 16.92 9.76 8.61
C LYS A 148 17.36 10.59 9.80
N ALA A 149 16.73 11.75 10.02
CA ALA A 149 17.02 12.60 11.19
C ALA A 149 16.66 11.92 12.52
N GLN A 150 15.65 11.02 12.52
CA GLN A 150 15.29 10.19 13.67
C GLN A 150 16.25 9.01 13.89
N GLY A 151 17.09 8.66 12.88
CA GLY A 151 17.96 7.48 12.90
C GLY A 151 17.22 6.15 12.80
N LYS A 152 15.91 6.16 12.53
CA LYS A 152 15.08 4.96 12.40
C LYS A 152 13.83 5.22 11.55
N GLY A 153 13.56 4.33 10.61
CA GLY A 153 12.32 4.34 9.82
C GLY A 153 12.07 2.99 9.14
N VAL A 154 10.82 2.72 8.81
CA VAL A 154 10.43 1.55 8.02
C VAL A 154 9.42 1.94 6.93
N ILE A 155 9.70 1.53 5.70
CA ILE A 155 8.82 1.75 4.55
C ILE A 155 8.42 0.39 3.97
N VAL A 156 7.12 0.22 3.74
CA VAL A 156 6.57 -0.94 3.03
C VAL A 156 5.81 -0.46 1.81
N ASN A 157 6.27 -0.88 0.63
CA ASN A 157 5.64 -0.58 -0.65
C ASN A 157 4.80 -1.78 -1.12
N ILE A 158 3.53 -1.55 -1.41
CA ILE A 158 2.66 -2.61 -1.90
C ILE A 158 2.88 -2.82 -3.40
N ALA A 159 3.54 -3.92 -3.71
CA ALA A 159 3.73 -4.43 -5.06
C ALA A 159 2.62 -5.45 -5.41
N SER A 160 2.90 -6.35 -6.32
CA SER A 160 1.98 -7.40 -6.76
C SER A 160 2.76 -8.61 -7.26
N GLY A 161 2.17 -9.78 -7.18
CA GLY A 161 2.66 -10.97 -7.89
C GLY A 161 2.84 -10.75 -9.39
N ALA A 162 2.06 -9.85 -10.01
CA ALA A 162 2.23 -9.44 -11.39
C ALA A 162 3.57 -8.74 -11.69
N GLY A 163 4.21 -8.16 -10.67
CA GLY A 163 5.55 -7.58 -10.80
C GLY A 163 6.68 -8.61 -10.72
N VAL A 164 6.36 -9.84 -10.33
CA VAL A 164 7.30 -10.97 -10.23
C VAL A 164 7.07 -11.96 -11.38
N ASN A 165 5.80 -12.34 -11.60
CA ASN A 165 5.40 -13.30 -12.62
C ASN A 165 4.50 -12.61 -13.66
N PRO A 166 4.77 -12.78 -14.96
CA PRO A 166 3.96 -12.16 -16.00
C PRO A 166 2.56 -12.77 -16.07
N GLY A 167 1.58 -11.97 -16.44
CA GLY A 167 0.20 -12.38 -16.65
C GLY A 167 -0.40 -11.76 -17.90
N THR A 168 -1.26 -12.49 -18.61
CA THR A 168 -1.99 -11.96 -19.75
C THR A 168 -2.86 -10.75 -19.33
N GLY A 169 -2.81 -9.69 -20.14
CA GLY A 169 -3.57 -8.46 -19.86
C GLY A 169 -3.02 -7.59 -18.72
N GLN A 170 -1.85 -7.93 -18.18
CA GLN A 170 -1.24 -7.22 -17.05
C GLN A 170 0.10 -6.55 -17.40
N GLY A 171 0.42 -6.38 -18.67
CA GLY A 171 1.75 -5.93 -19.09
C GLY A 171 2.17 -4.58 -18.50
N ALA A 172 1.35 -3.54 -18.62
CA ALA A 172 1.64 -2.22 -18.04
C ALA A 172 1.68 -2.26 -16.51
N TYR A 173 0.71 -2.93 -15.88
CA TYR A 173 0.63 -3.05 -14.43
C TYR A 173 1.79 -3.89 -13.86
N GLY A 174 2.09 -5.04 -14.47
CA GLY A 174 3.21 -5.88 -14.06
C GLY A 174 4.54 -5.14 -14.15
N ALA A 175 4.77 -4.41 -15.24
CA ALA A 175 5.96 -3.55 -15.40
C ALA A 175 6.05 -2.49 -14.31
N ALA A 176 4.94 -1.80 -14.00
CA ALA A 176 4.90 -0.81 -12.93
C ALA A 176 5.17 -1.44 -11.54
N LYS A 177 4.60 -2.62 -11.25
CA LYS A 177 4.83 -3.30 -9.97
C LYS A 177 6.23 -3.92 -9.86
N ALA A 178 6.84 -4.34 -10.98
CA ALA A 178 8.25 -4.69 -11.02
C ALA A 178 9.16 -3.48 -10.73
N ALA A 179 8.79 -2.29 -11.26
CA ALA A 179 9.49 -1.05 -10.95
C ALA A 179 9.39 -0.70 -9.45
N VAL A 180 8.24 -0.88 -8.80
CA VAL A 180 8.09 -0.69 -7.33
C VAL A 180 9.02 -1.61 -6.56
N ILE A 181 9.12 -2.89 -6.95
CA ILE A 181 10.01 -3.86 -6.32
C ILE A 181 11.47 -3.41 -6.44
N ASN A 182 11.92 -3.07 -7.65
CA ASN A 182 13.30 -2.65 -7.88
C ASN A 182 13.62 -1.33 -7.18
N MET A 183 12.73 -0.34 -7.27
CA MET A 183 12.86 0.95 -6.57
C MET A 183 12.97 0.77 -5.05
N SER A 184 12.19 -0.14 -4.45
CA SER A 184 12.26 -0.45 -3.02
C SER A 184 13.64 -1.00 -2.62
N LYS A 185 14.24 -1.85 -3.46
CA LYS A 185 15.61 -2.36 -3.26
C LYS A 185 16.63 -1.23 -3.32
N SER A 186 16.56 -0.36 -4.31
CA SER A 186 17.47 0.79 -4.44
C SER A 186 17.39 1.69 -3.20
N MET A 187 16.17 2.04 -2.78
CA MET A 187 15.97 2.84 -1.55
C MET A 187 16.53 2.15 -0.31
N ALA A 188 16.38 0.82 -0.20
CA ALA A 188 16.93 0.06 0.93
C ALA A 188 18.45 0.17 1.01
N PHE A 189 19.15 0.06 -0.13
CA PHE A 189 20.61 0.20 -0.19
C PHE A 189 21.08 1.63 0.10
N GLU A 190 20.36 2.64 -0.41
CA GLU A 190 20.74 4.04 -0.25
C GLU A 190 20.47 4.59 1.15
N TRP A 191 19.46 4.06 1.85
CA TRP A 191 18.94 4.64 3.11
C TRP A 191 19.28 3.81 4.34
N ALA A 192 19.89 2.64 4.17
CA ALA A 192 20.43 1.87 5.28
C ALA A 192 21.62 2.61 5.92
N PRO A 193 21.90 2.40 7.23
CA PRO A 193 21.18 1.51 8.15
C PRO A 193 19.95 2.15 8.81
N ASP A 194 19.67 3.44 8.57
CA ASP A 194 18.66 4.20 9.30
C ASP A 194 17.22 3.80 8.89
N ILE A 195 17.01 3.45 7.62
CA ILE A 195 15.67 3.17 7.10
C ILE A 195 15.65 1.82 6.41
N ARG A 196 14.75 0.95 6.84
CA ARG A 196 14.44 -0.30 6.15
C ARG A 196 13.35 -0.06 5.10
N VAL A 197 13.55 -0.55 3.90
CA VAL A 197 12.56 -0.46 2.82
C VAL A 197 12.35 -1.85 2.24
N ASN A 198 11.10 -2.32 2.26
CA ASN A 198 10.71 -3.60 1.68
C ASN A 198 9.47 -3.44 0.79
N SER A 199 9.24 -4.40 -0.07
CA SER A 199 8.01 -4.50 -0.85
C SER A 199 7.28 -5.81 -0.56
N ILE A 200 5.96 -5.82 -0.77
CA ILE A 200 5.14 -7.03 -0.67
C ILE A 200 4.55 -7.33 -2.04
N ALA A 201 4.93 -8.46 -2.64
CA ALA A 201 4.34 -8.98 -3.86
C ALA A 201 3.03 -9.73 -3.52
N LEU A 202 1.93 -8.97 -3.50
CA LEU A 202 0.62 -9.50 -3.13
C LEU A 202 0.02 -10.41 -4.20
N GLY A 203 -0.66 -11.45 -3.75
CA GLY A 203 -1.59 -12.25 -4.54
C GLY A 203 -2.97 -11.62 -4.66
N GLY A 204 -3.95 -12.45 -5.03
CA GLY A 204 -5.35 -12.03 -5.03
C GLY A 204 -5.87 -11.84 -3.61
N ILE A 205 -6.47 -10.66 -3.36
CA ILE A 205 -7.08 -10.32 -2.07
C ILE A 205 -8.59 -10.33 -2.20
N GLU A 206 -9.26 -10.92 -1.22
CA GLU A 206 -10.69 -10.76 -1.05
C GLU A 206 -10.97 -9.36 -0.48
N THR A 207 -11.68 -8.53 -1.25
CA THR A 207 -12.07 -7.19 -0.82
C THR A 207 -13.57 -6.99 -1.03
N PRO A 208 -14.25 -6.16 -0.20
CA PRO A 208 -15.67 -5.89 -0.32
C PRO A 208 -16.11 -5.34 -1.69
N HIS A 209 -15.17 -4.81 -2.46
CA HIS A 209 -15.41 -4.19 -3.76
C HIS A 209 -15.24 -5.16 -4.95
N ARG A 210 -15.33 -6.46 -4.73
CA ARG A 210 -15.15 -7.52 -5.73
C ARG A 210 -16.35 -8.04 -6.50
N PRO A 211 -17.58 -7.51 -6.42
CA PRO A 211 -18.65 -7.98 -7.31
C PRO A 211 -18.31 -7.87 -8.80
N MET A 212 -17.26 -7.10 -9.13
CA MET A 212 -16.83 -6.88 -10.52
C MET A 212 -15.85 -7.94 -11.06
N TRP A 213 -15.33 -8.85 -10.23
CA TRP A 213 -14.52 -9.94 -10.77
C TRP A 213 -15.46 -11.07 -11.15
N VAL A 214 -15.64 -11.22 -12.45
CA VAL A 214 -16.38 -12.35 -13.02
C VAL A 214 -15.84 -13.62 -12.38
N GLU A 215 -16.71 -14.54 -12.01
CA GLU A 215 -16.39 -15.83 -11.36
C GLU A 215 -15.23 -16.56 -12.05
N SER A 216 -15.14 -16.48 -13.39
CA SER A 216 -14.05 -17.04 -14.18
C SER A 216 -12.66 -16.44 -13.86
N VAL A 217 -12.59 -15.14 -13.53
CA VAL A 217 -11.32 -14.49 -13.14
C VAL A 217 -10.92 -14.94 -11.74
N GLN A 218 -11.87 -15.04 -10.83
CA GLN A 218 -11.64 -15.55 -9.48
C GLN A 218 -11.15 -17.01 -9.53
N GLN A 219 -11.81 -17.87 -10.30
CA GLN A 219 -11.40 -19.26 -10.51
C GLN A 219 -9.99 -19.35 -11.12
N THR A 220 -9.65 -18.48 -12.08
CA THR A 220 -8.32 -18.42 -12.67
C THR A 220 -7.25 -18.05 -11.64
N ILE A 221 -7.52 -17.10 -10.75
CA ILE A 221 -6.57 -16.70 -9.70
C ILE A 221 -6.42 -17.81 -8.67
N THR A 222 -7.50 -18.41 -8.22
CA THR A 222 -7.47 -19.43 -7.17
C THR A 222 -6.86 -20.75 -7.67
N SER A 223 -7.06 -21.11 -8.93
CA SER A 223 -6.44 -22.31 -9.52
C SER A 223 -4.93 -22.20 -9.70
N ARG A 224 -4.37 -20.98 -9.68
CA ARG A 224 -2.94 -20.74 -9.84
C ARG A 224 -2.19 -20.54 -8.52
N ASN A 225 -2.87 -20.56 -7.39
CA ASN A 225 -2.21 -20.47 -6.10
C ASN A 225 -2.36 -21.77 -5.31
N ALA A 226 -1.31 -22.14 -4.56
CA ALA A 226 -1.25 -23.41 -3.83
C ALA A 226 -2.28 -23.49 -2.69
N MET A 227 -2.71 -22.33 -2.13
CA MET A 227 -3.72 -22.29 -1.08
C MET A 227 -5.15 -22.47 -1.63
N GLY A 228 -5.37 -22.44 -2.95
CA GLY A 228 -6.67 -22.66 -3.60
C GLY A 228 -7.74 -21.60 -3.30
N ARG A 229 -7.37 -20.47 -2.71
CA ARG A 229 -8.27 -19.39 -2.33
C ARG A 229 -7.59 -18.03 -2.42
N LEU A 230 -8.38 -17.00 -2.34
CA LEU A 230 -7.85 -15.65 -2.13
C LEU A 230 -7.42 -15.46 -0.68
N GLY A 231 -6.45 -14.58 -0.46
CA GLY A 231 -6.12 -14.12 0.88
C GLY A 231 -7.12 -13.06 1.36
N THR A 232 -7.37 -13.01 2.67
CA THR A 232 -8.16 -11.91 3.25
C THR A 232 -7.30 -10.66 3.42
N ALA A 233 -7.93 -9.50 3.58
CA ALA A 233 -7.23 -8.26 3.85
C ALA A 233 -6.42 -8.34 5.16
N ASP A 234 -6.97 -9.01 6.18
CA ASP A 234 -6.33 -9.16 7.50
C ASP A 234 -5.11 -10.09 7.45
N GLU A 235 -5.17 -11.20 6.68
CA GLU A 235 -4.00 -12.08 6.49
C GLU A 235 -2.83 -11.33 5.87
N HIS A 236 -3.11 -10.45 4.91
CA HIS A 236 -2.08 -9.62 4.29
C HIS A 236 -1.62 -8.47 5.19
N ALA A 237 -2.51 -7.88 6.01
CA ALA A 237 -2.15 -6.88 7.01
C ALA A 237 -1.17 -7.43 8.05
N GLY A 238 -1.29 -8.70 8.43
CA GLY A 238 -0.34 -9.41 9.27
C GLY A 238 1.09 -9.42 8.69
N THR A 239 1.23 -9.56 7.37
CA THR A 239 2.55 -9.48 6.72
C THR A 239 3.14 -8.06 6.81
N VAL A 240 2.32 -7.02 6.67
CA VAL A 240 2.76 -5.63 6.86
C VAL A 240 3.19 -5.40 8.30
N LEU A 241 2.37 -5.81 9.27
CA LEU A 241 2.66 -5.70 10.69
C LEU A 241 4.02 -6.33 11.04
N TRP A 242 4.27 -7.55 10.54
CA TRP A 242 5.57 -8.20 10.73
C TRP A 242 6.72 -7.35 10.16
N LEU A 243 6.61 -6.88 8.92
CA LEU A 243 7.68 -6.10 8.27
C LEU A 243 7.98 -4.78 8.96
N VAL A 244 6.97 -4.11 9.53
CA VAL A 244 7.18 -2.83 10.21
C VAL A 244 7.63 -2.99 11.67
N SER A 245 7.47 -4.17 12.25
CA SER A 245 7.88 -4.47 13.61
C SER A 245 9.40 -4.73 13.75
N ASP A 246 9.87 -4.81 14.97
CA ASP A 246 11.25 -5.20 15.28
C ASP A 246 11.51 -6.71 15.04
N ALA A 247 10.47 -7.51 14.84
CA ALA A 247 10.59 -8.91 14.40
C ALA A 247 11.26 -9.04 13.02
N ALA A 248 11.21 -7.99 12.20
CA ALA A 248 11.83 -7.93 10.88
C ALA A 248 13.04 -6.97 10.84
N ALA A 249 13.70 -6.71 11.98
CA ALA A 249 14.77 -5.71 12.09
C ALA A 249 15.96 -5.95 11.13
N PHE A 250 16.21 -7.19 10.72
CA PHE A 250 17.29 -7.54 9.78
C PHE A 250 16.80 -7.80 8.35
N ILE A 251 15.58 -7.32 8.01
CA ILE A 251 15.01 -7.48 6.68
C ILE A 251 14.86 -6.11 6.02
N THR A 252 15.61 -5.89 4.94
CA THR A 252 15.54 -4.71 4.08
C THR A 252 15.91 -5.08 2.63
N GLY A 253 15.33 -4.39 1.65
CA GLY A 253 15.57 -4.64 0.23
C GLY A 253 14.85 -5.89 -0.31
N GLU A 254 13.92 -6.48 0.44
CA GLU A 254 13.26 -7.71 0.05
C GLU A 254 11.89 -7.47 -0.61
N ALA A 255 11.54 -8.38 -1.51
CA ALA A 255 10.20 -8.50 -2.08
C ALA A 255 9.53 -9.74 -1.49
N ILE A 256 8.73 -9.55 -0.45
CA ILE A 256 8.07 -10.65 0.25
C ILE A 256 6.85 -11.11 -0.54
N ALA A 257 6.84 -12.37 -0.96
CA ALA A 257 5.70 -12.96 -1.64
C ALA A 257 4.60 -13.34 -0.62
N ALA A 258 3.51 -12.59 -0.61
CA ALA A 258 2.30 -12.90 0.13
C ALA A 258 1.17 -13.20 -0.88
N ASN A 259 1.25 -14.37 -1.54
CA ASN A 259 0.45 -14.67 -2.72
C ASN A 259 -0.19 -16.08 -2.70
N GLY A 260 -0.18 -16.75 -1.55
CA GLY A 260 -0.73 -18.11 -1.43
C GLY A 260 0.02 -19.17 -2.24
N GLY A 261 1.31 -18.94 -2.55
CA GLY A 261 2.10 -19.84 -3.37
C GLY A 261 1.74 -19.77 -4.87
N ALA A 262 1.31 -18.60 -5.35
CA ALA A 262 1.03 -18.39 -6.78
C ALA A 262 2.31 -18.53 -7.62
N ARG A 263 2.16 -19.23 -8.78
CA ARG A 263 3.22 -19.48 -9.76
C ARG A 263 2.89 -18.85 -11.10
#